data_63867bba35e56c675d6ebfef41f63b13
#
_entry.id   63867bba35e56c675d6ebfef41f63b13
#
_cell.length_a   1.000
_cell.length_b   1.000
_cell.length_c   1.000
_cell.angle_alpha   90.00
_cell.angle_beta   90.00
_cell.angle_gamma   90.00
#
_symmetry.space_group_name_H-M   'P 1'
#
loop_
_entity.id
_entity.type
_entity.pdbx_description
1 polymer ?
#
loop_
_entity_poly.entity_id
_entity_poly.type
_entity_poly.pdbx_seq_one_letter_code
_entity_poly.pdbx_strand_id
1 'polypeptide(L)'
;MAHKILIGGTAYEVKGGKCLVNGTSYDIKKGRTLIGGTGEDIVFSSVVSPILDENDWTTIREVSDAGQGSNYWSIGDRKAITLNGTLGHLSLSNYTTYAFIIGFNHNASVEGENRIHFQLAKTALSGGKDMCLRDSSYNNSVSTTGYFSMNSSDTNSGGWESSQMRTNICGTSLSSYSGTIIAIIPAALRAVLKSVTKYTDNTANGSSLSSHVTATTDYFFLLSEFEVFGRISYGNTNEKNKQAQYAYYSAENSKIKYTHTDLDNAAFWWLRSPYASDPSRFLRVSSDGTVKHYRAYYSIGFAPGFCV
;
A
#
# COMPACT_ATOMS: atom_id res chain seq x y z
N MET A 1 -31.82 -10.11 -4.00
CA MET A 1 -33.12 -9.91 -4.74
C MET A 1 -32.84 -8.92 -5.87
N ALA A 2 -33.24 -9.22 -7.10
CA ALA A 2 -33.10 -8.27 -8.20
C ALA A 2 -34.12 -7.13 -8.01
N HIS A 3 -33.67 -5.90 -8.02
CA HIS A 3 -34.56 -4.73 -7.97
C HIS A 3 -35.25 -4.56 -9.31
N LYS A 4 -36.57 -4.36 -9.29
CA LYS A 4 -37.40 -4.15 -10.50
C LYS A 4 -38.09 -2.81 -10.39
N ILE A 5 -38.17 -2.06 -11.48
CA ILE A 5 -39.03 -0.89 -11.62
C ILE A 5 -40.22 -1.24 -12.49
N LEU A 6 -41.36 -0.65 -12.20
CA LEU A 6 -42.58 -0.76 -13.00
C LEU A 6 -42.72 0.47 -13.90
N ILE A 7 -42.75 0.25 -15.19
CA ILE A 7 -43.02 1.28 -16.18
C ILE A 7 -44.22 0.81 -17.01
N GLY A 8 -45.32 1.55 -16.97
CA GLY A 8 -46.55 1.19 -17.68
C GLY A 8 -47.09 -0.19 -17.30
N GLY A 9 -46.92 -0.62 -16.05
CA GLY A 9 -47.40 -1.91 -15.55
C GLY A 9 -46.46 -3.09 -15.81
N THR A 10 -45.35 -2.90 -16.52
CA THR A 10 -44.34 -3.94 -16.80
C THR A 10 -43.16 -3.82 -15.86
N ALA A 11 -42.75 -4.93 -15.24
CA ALA A 11 -41.62 -5.00 -14.31
C ALA A 11 -40.29 -5.18 -15.08
N TYR A 12 -39.36 -4.25 -14.91
CA TYR A 12 -38.02 -4.28 -15.47
C TYR A 12 -36.98 -4.50 -14.36
N GLU A 13 -36.04 -5.37 -14.60
CA GLU A 13 -34.90 -5.57 -13.70
C GLU A 13 -33.94 -4.39 -13.80
N VAL A 14 -33.59 -3.77 -12.67
CA VAL A 14 -32.64 -2.66 -12.62
C VAL A 14 -31.26 -3.21 -12.26
N LYS A 15 -30.34 -3.22 -13.22
CA LYS A 15 -28.95 -3.65 -13.06
C LYS A 15 -27.99 -2.48 -12.86
N GLY A 16 -28.50 -1.28 -12.74
CA GLY A 16 -27.82 -0.01 -12.59
C GLY A 16 -28.69 1.07 -13.20
N GLY A 17 -28.63 2.29 -12.70
CA GLY A 17 -29.43 3.39 -13.20
C GLY A 17 -28.57 4.51 -13.70
N LYS A 18 -28.92 5.06 -14.87
CA LYS A 18 -28.41 6.35 -15.33
C LYS A 18 -29.57 7.33 -15.44
N CYS A 19 -29.36 8.55 -14.99
CA CYS A 19 -30.27 9.63 -15.30
C CYS A 19 -29.64 10.63 -16.27
N LEU A 20 -30.42 11.20 -17.16
CA LEU A 20 -30.01 12.28 -18.05
C LEU A 20 -30.47 13.62 -17.44
N VAL A 21 -29.53 14.49 -17.15
CA VAL A 21 -29.82 15.86 -16.73
C VAL A 21 -29.18 16.80 -17.75
N ASN A 22 -30.00 17.56 -18.45
CA ASN A 22 -29.55 18.47 -19.51
C ASN A 22 -28.63 17.80 -20.57
N GLY A 23 -28.97 16.56 -20.95
CA GLY A 23 -28.19 15.81 -21.95
C GLY A 23 -26.93 15.12 -21.41
N THR A 24 -26.58 15.31 -20.15
CA THR A 24 -25.44 14.63 -19.51
C THR A 24 -25.92 13.42 -18.71
N SER A 25 -25.27 12.27 -18.89
CA SER A 25 -25.60 11.03 -18.20
C SER A 25 -24.90 10.96 -16.86
N TYR A 26 -25.66 10.71 -15.80
CA TYR A 26 -25.18 10.53 -14.42
C TYR A 26 -25.56 9.15 -13.91
N ASP A 27 -24.67 8.46 -13.20
CA ASP A 27 -25.00 7.21 -12.53
C ASP A 27 -25.85 7.46 -11.29
N ILE A 28 -26.99 6.76 -11.20
CA ILE A 28 -27.85 6.82 -10.03
C ILE A 28 -27.29 5.85 -8.99
N LYS A 29 -26.65 6.39 -7.95
CA LYS A 29 -26.13 5.59 -6.84
C LYS A 29 -27.18 5.33 -5.74
N LYS A 30 -28.23 6.14 -5.66
CA LYS A 30 -29.34 5.99 -4.72
C LYS A 30 -30.62 6.47 -5.36
N GLY A 31 -31.72 5.78 -5.08
CA GLY A 31 -33.07 6.16 -5.46
C GLY A 31 -34.04 5.93 -4.30
N ARG A 32 -35.24 6.48 -4.38
CA ARG A 32 -36.34 6.16 -3.47
C ARG A 32 -37.48 5.54 -4.25
N THR A 33 -38.07 4.50 -3.71
CA THR A 33 -39.32 3.94 -4.21
C THR A 33 -40.37 4.01 -3.10
N LEU A 34 -41.66 4.05 -3.47
CA LEU A 34 -42.76 3.92 -2.56
C LEU A 34 -43.28 2.49 -2.62
N ILE A 35 -43.20 1.77 -1.51
CA ILE A 35 -43.80 0.44 -1.35
C ILE A 35 -44.85 0.54 -0.24
N GLY A 36 -46.10 0.30 -0.58
CA GLY A 36 -47.21 0.40 0.38
C GLY A 36 -47.37 1.77 1.05
N GLY A 37 -46.95 2.85 0.38
CA GLY A 37 -46.98 4.21 0.91
C GLY A 37 -45.78 4.63 1.77
N THR A 38 -44.85 3.72 2.02
CA THR A 38 -43.58 3.99 2.73
C THR A 38 -42.43 4.18 1.73
N GLY A 39 -41.66 5.24 1.94
CA GLY A 39 -40.47 5.49 1.11
C GLY A 39 -39.32 4.56 1.49
N GLU A 40 -38.93 3.66 0.58
CA GLU A 40 -37.79 2.77 0.74
C GLU A 40 -36.61 3.29 -0.08
N ASP A 41 -35.42 3.27 0.50
CA ASP A 41 -34.22 3.66 -0.19
C ASP A 41 -33.72 2.50 -1.09
N ILE A 42 -33.60 2.77 -2.38
CA ILE A 42 -32.96 1.85 -3.33
C ILE A 42 -31.50 2.26 -3.41
N VAL A 43 -30.62 1.40 -2.94
CA VAL A 43 -29.16 1.56 -3.12
C VAL A 43 -28.77 0.73 -4.33
N PHE A 44 -28.34 1.38 -5.41
CA PHE A 44 -27.70 0.69 -6.52
C PHE A 44 -26.24 0.48 -6.13
N SER A 45 -25.83 -0.76 -5.89
CA SER A 45 -24.42 -1.08 -5.78
C SER A 45 -23.76 -0.76 -7.13
N SER A 46 -22.62 -0.08 -7.10
CA SER A 46 -21.78 0.10 -8.28
C SER A 46 -21.48 -1.28 -8.85
N VAL A 47 -21.61 -1.44 -10.16
CA VAL A 47 -21.17 -2.69 -10.83
C VAL A 47 -19.66 -2.75 -10.67
N VAL A 48 -19.19 -3.74 -9.93
CA VAL A 48 -17.74 -3.94 -9.76
C VAL A 48 -17.17 -4.45 -11.07
N SER A 49 -16.24 -3.71 -11.66
CA SER A 49 -15.51 -4.16 -12.85
C SER A 49 -14.50 -5.23 -12.48
N PRO A 50 -14.33 -6.29 -13.31
CA PRO A 50 -13.24 -7.24 -13.14
C PRO A 50 -11.85 -6.63 -13.42
N ILE A 51 -11.79 -5.45 -14.02
CA ILE A 51 -10.57 -4.69 -14.20
C ILE A 51 -10.40 -3.74 -13.03
N LEU A 52 -9.42 -3.98 -12.16
CA LEU A 52 -9.21 -3.20 -10.94
C LEU A 52 -9.12 -1.70 -11.20
N ASP A 53 -8.44 -1.30 -12.26
CA ASP A 53 -8.19 0.12 -12.61
C ASP A 53 -9.46 0.90 -12.95
N GLU A 54 -10.51 0.23 -13.41
CA GLU A 54 -11.79 0.84 -13.78
C GLU A 54 -12.69 1.17 -12.56
N ASN A 55 -12.36 0.63 -11.38
CA ASN A 55 -13.13 0.87 -10.16
C ASN A 55 -12.61 2.12 -9.44
N ASP A 56 -13.49 2.90 -8.87
CA ASP A 56 -13.08 3.95 -7.94
C ASP A 56 -12.61 3.36 -6.59
N TRP A 57 -11.90 4.15 -5.79
CA TRP A 57 -11.36 3.70 -4.52
C TRP A 57 -12.46 3.37 -3.49
N THR A 58 -13.63 3.99 -3.60
CA THR A 58 -14.78 3.70 -2.74
C THR A 58 -15.31 2.30 -3.02
N THR A 59 -15.50 1.94 -4.31
CA THR A 59 -15.90 0.59 -4.73
C THR A 59 -14.89 -0.46 -4.28
N ILE A 60 -13.58 -0.18 -4.44
CA ILE A 60 -12.52 -1.10 -3.98
C ILE A 60 -12.62 -1.29 -2.46
N ARG A 61 -12.89 -0.23 -1.71
CA ARG A 61 -13.06 -0.30 -0.26
C ARG A 61 -14.30 -1.11 0.14
N GLU A 62 -15.43 -0.92 -0.53
CA GLU A 62 -16.66 -1.68 -0.27
C GLU A 62 -16.45 -3.19 -0.51
N VAL A 63 -15.78 -3.56 -1.61
CA VAL A 63 -15.40 -4.95 -1.91
C VAL A 63 -14.43 -5.51 -0.86
N SER A 64 -13.47 -4.70 -0.41
CA SER A 64 -12.54 -5.07 0.65
C SER A 64 -13.26 -5.31 1.98
N ASP A 65 -14.16 -4.39 2.39
CA ASP A 65 -14.94 -4.51 3.63
C ASP A 65 -15.84 -5.74 3.64
N ALA A 66 -16.32 -6.16 2.47
CA ALA A 66 -17.08 -7.39 2.28
C ALA A 66 -16.20 -8.66 2.26
N GLY A 67 -14.88 -8.54 2.31
CA GLY A 67 -13.94 -9.66 2.20
C GLY A 67 -13.91 -10.33 0.83
N GLN A 68 -14.41 -9.65 -0.22
CA GLN A 68 -14.64 -10.25 -1.54
C GLN A 68 -13.58 -9.88 -2.60
N GLY A 69 -12.47 -9.26 -2.20
CA GLY A 69 -11.45 -8.80 -3.15
C GLY A 69 -10.99 -9.86 -4.15
N SER A 70 -10.73 -11.07 -3.68
CA SER A 70 -10.28 -12.19 -4.52
C SER A 70 -11.36 -12.77 -5.45
N ASN A 71 -12.64 -12.38 -5.29
CA ASN A 71 -13.71 -12.78 -6.20
C ASN A 71 -13.72 -11.93 -7.47
N TYR A 72 -13.15 -10.75 -7.45
CA TYR A 72 -13.15 -9.81 -8.56
C TYR A 72 -11.75 -9.61 -9.16
N TRP A 73 -10.71 -9.63 -8.34
CA TRP A 73 -9.34 -9.25 -8.75
C TRP A 73 -8.32 -10.30 -8.35
N SER A 74 -7.17 -10.27 -9.00
CA SER A 74 -6.06 -11.19 -8.81
C SER A 74 -4.85 -10.50 -8.17
N ILE A 75 -3.97 -11.29 -7.56
CA ILE A 75 -2.65 -10.82 -7.11
C ILE A 75 -1.89 -10.26 -8.31
N GLY A 76 -1.36 -9.06 -8.16
CA GLY A 76 -0.65 -8.34 -9.22
C GLY A 76 -1.51 -7.39 -10.06
N ASP A 77 -2.84 -7.46 -9.95
CA ASP A 77 -3.73 -6.47 -10.58
C ASP A 77 -3.39 -5.09 -10.04
N ARG A 78 -3.48 -4.09 -10.92
CA ARG A 78 -2.97 -2.75 -10.65
C ARG A 78 -4.03 -1.68 -10.86
N LYS A 79 -3.88 -0.58 -10.11
CA LYS A 79 -4.68 0.63 -10.24
C LYS A 79 -3.79 1.85 -10.34
N ALA A 80 -4.09 2.71 -11.31
CA ALA A 80 -3.38 3.97 -11.51
C ALA A 80 -3.55 4.90 -10.28
N ILE A 81 -2.45 5.52 -9.89
CA ILE A 81 -2.38 6.55 -8.85
C ILE A 81 -1.55 7.71 -9.37
N THR A 82 -2.08 8.92 -9.27
CA THR A 82 -1.33 10.14 -9.56
C THR A 82 -0.80 10.75 -8.27
N LEU A 83 0.51 10.78 -8.13
CA LEU A 83 1.19 11.42 -7.01
C LEU A 83 1.45 12.88 -7.35
N ASN A 84 1.09 13.80 -6.44
CA ASN A 84 1.27 15.21 -6.65
C ASN A 84 1.62 15.95 -5.35
N GLY A 85 2.75 16.61 -5.31
CA GLY A 85 3.24 17.32 -4.13
C GLY A 85 4.65 16.91 -3.73
N THR A 86 5.05 17.28 -2.51
CA THR A 86 6.38 17.01 -1.96
C THR A 86 6.33 15.93 -0.89
N LEU A 87 7.14 14.91 -1.07
CA LEU A 87 7.39 13.82 -0.13
C LEU A 87 8.83 13.92 0.37
N GLY A 88 9.01 14.37 1.60
CA GLY A 88 10.35 14.68 2.09
C GLY A 88 11.06 15.68 1.18
N HIS A 89 12.16 15.26 0.55
CA HIS A 89 12.91 16.08 -0.42
C HIS A 89 12.57 15.75 -1.89
N LEU A 90 11.64 14.84 -2.15
CA LEU A 90 11.19 14.53 -3.51
C LEU A 90 9.96 15.35 -3.88
N SER A 91 10.03 16.14 -4.94
CA SER A 91 8.88 16.85 -5.52
C SER A 91 8.38 16.09 -6.75
N LEU A 92 7.09 15.83 -6.78
CA LEU A 92 6.39 15.16 -7.88
C LEU A 92 5.27 16.07 -8.40
N SER A 93 5.14 16.16 -9.71
CA SER A 93 4.08 16.92 -10.36
C SER A 93 3.29 15.99 -11.29
N ASN A 94 2.06 15.68 -10.87
CA ASN A 94 1.15 14.78 -11.60
C ASN A 94 1.81 13.47 -12.07
N TYR A 95 2.67 12.90 -11.22
CA TYR A 95 3.41 11.69 -11.53
C TYR A 95 2.48 10.47 -11.43
N THR A 96 2.23 9.81 -12.56
CA THR A 96 1.39 8.61 -12.61
C THR A 96 2.22 7.35 -12.33
N THR A 97 1.79 6.59 -11.35
CA THR A 97 2.29 5.26 -11.01
C THR A 97 1.13 4.32 -10.77
N TYR A 98 1.40 3.08 -10.40
CA TYR A 98 0.36 2.10 -10.06
C TYR A 98 0.59 1.51 -8.68
N ALA A 99 -0.49 1.37 -7.91
CA ALA A 99 -0.56 0.40 -6.84
C ALA A 99 -0.94 -0.97 -7.41
N PHE A 100 -0.39 -2.03 -6.89
CA PHE A 100 -0.75 -3.39 -7.28
C PHE A 100 -1.03 -4.27 -6.07
N ILE A 101 -1.95 -5.23 -6.23
CA ILE A 101 -2.37 -6.12 -5.16
C ILE A 101 -1.24 -7.10 -4.84
N ILE A 102 -0.81 -7.12 -3.57
CA ILE A 102 0.19 -8.07 -3.07
C ILE A 102 -0.41 -9.16 -2.17
N GLY A 103 -1.63 -8.96 -1.69
CA GLY A 103 -2.34 -9.94 -0.85
C GLY A 103 -3.79 -9.57 -0.58
N PHE A 104 -4.62 -10.59 -0.38
CA PHE A 104 -5.97 -10.48 0.16
C PHE A 104 -5.97 -11.07 1.56
N ASN A 105 -6.53 -10.36 2.53
CA ASN A 105 -6.61 -10.82 3.93
C ASN A 105 -5.26 -11.37 4.43
N HIS A 106 -4.16 -10.70 4.05
CA HIS A 106 -2.82 -11.13 4.40
C HIS A 106 -2.66 -11.18 5.92
N ASN A 107 -2.22 -12.35 6.45
CA ASN A 107 -1.98 -12.56 7.88
C ASN A 107 -3.14 -12.04 8.76
N ALA A 108 -4.37 -12.33 8.37
CA ALA A 108 -5.59 -11.70 8.88
C ALA A 108 -5.74 -11.76 10.42
N SER A 109 -5.31 -12.86 11.04
CA SER A 109 -5.34 -13.02 12.50
C SER A 109 -4.48 -12.00 13.27
N VAL A 110 -3.51 -11.38 12.59
CA VAL A 110 -2.57 -10.40 13.16
C VAL A 110 -2.84 -9.01 12.62
N GLU A 111 -3.02 -8.89 11.30
CA GLU A 111 -3.10 -7.64 10.58
C GLU A 111 -4.53 -7.12 10.40
N GLY A 112 -5.52 -7.98 10.70
CA GLY A 112 -6.95 -7.71 10.56
C GLY A 112 -7.55 -8.29 9.27
N GLU A 113 -8.81 -8.61 9.35
CA GLU A 113 -9.60 -9.15 8.25
C GLU A 113 -10.11 -8.08 7.28
N ASN A 114 -10.64 -8.53 6.15
CA ASN A 114 -11.30 -7.69 5.14
C ASN A 114 -10.39 -6.56 4.64
N ARG A 115 -9.19 -6.93 4.21
CA ARG A 115 -8.19 -6.00 3.66
C ARG A 115 -7.66 -6.46 2.32
N ILE A 116 -7.56 -5.53 1.39
CA ILE A 116 -6.76 -5.69 0.18
C ILE A 116 -5.45 -4.96 0.43
N HIS A 117 -4.36 -5.69 0.37
CA HIS A 117 -3.01 -5.17 0.57
C HIS A 117 -2.39 -4.80 -0.77
N PHE A 118 -1.95 -3.59 -0.87
CA PHE A 118 -1.28 -3.04 -2.06
C PHE A 118 0.17 -2.73 -1.77
N GLN A 119 1.01 -2.75 -2.79
CA GLN A 119 2.29 -2.07 -2.79
C GLN A 119 2.30 -0.96 -3.84
N LEU A 120 2.79 0.20 -3.49
CA LEU A 120 3.17 1.25 -4.41
C LEU A 120 4.61 0.88 -4.84
N ALA A 121 4.92 0.79 -6.00
CA ALA A 121 4.72 1.26 -7.26
C ALA A 121 4.96 0.18 -8.31
N LYS A 122 4.10 0.14 -9.27
CA LYS A 122 4.30 -0.63 -10.50
C LYS A 122 4.22 0.37 -11.66
N THR A 123 5.06 0.21 -12.67
CA THR A 123 5.05 1.16 -13.77
C THR A 123 3.87 0.96 -14.71
N ALA A 124 3.47 2.03 -15.38
CA ALA A 124 2.53 1.99 -16.49
C ALA A 124 3.07 1.29 -17.73
N LEU A 125 4.40 1.13 -17.83
CA LEU A 125 5.07 0.65 -19.01
C LEU A 125 4.81 -0.84 -19.26
N SER A 126 4.82 -1.22 -20.52
CA SER A 126 4.70 -2.62 -20.97
C SER A 126 5.79 -3.47 -20.30
N GLY A 127 5.42 -4.68 -19.86
CA GLY A 127 6.29 -5.56 -19.11
C GLY A 127 6.20 -5.38 -17.59
N GLY A 128 5.48 -4.35 -17.10
CA GLY A 128 5.07 -4.25 -15.69
C GLY A 128 6.22 -4.24 -14.70
N LYS A 129 7.35 -3.60 -15.00
CA LYS A 129 8.48 -3.48 -14.06
C LYS A 129 8.01 -2.85 -12.76
N ASP A 130 8.37 -3.46 -11.65
CA ASP A 130 8.17 -2.86 -10.33
C ASP A 130 9.19 -1.74 -10.15
N MET A 131 8.75 -0.64 -9.55
CA MET A 131 9.62 0.48 -9.30
C MET A 131 9.62 0.90 -7.82
N CYS A 132 10.57 1.75 -7.44
CA CYS A 132 10.58 2.48 -6.19
C CYS A 132 10.77 3.97 -6.44
N LEU A 133 10.20 4.80 -5.59
CA LEU A 133 10.52 6.22 -5.55
C LEU A 133 11.94 6.39 -5.02
N ARG A 134 12.69 7.34 -5.55
CA ARG A 134 13.98 7.77 -5.01
C ARG A 134 14.03 9.29 -4.95
N ASP A 135 14.75 9.83 -4.00
CA ASP A 135 15.04 11.26 -3.93
C ASP A 135 16.39 11.60 -4.58
N SER A 136 16.76 12.88 -4.55
CA SER A 136 17.99 13.39 -5.17
C SER A 136 19.28 12.88 -4.49
N SER A 137 19.17 12.30 -3.29
CA SER A 137 20.29 11.77 -2.52
C SER A 137 20.44 10.26 -2.62
N TYR A 138 19.77 9.63 -3.60
CA TYR A 138 19.83 8.19 -3.80
C TYR A 138 21.25 7.63 -3.76
N ASN A 139 21.45 6.62 -2.93
CA ASN A 139 22.72 5.94 -2.67
C ASN A 139 23.79 6.84 -2.06
N ASN A 140 23.39 7.87 -1.33
CA ASN A 140 24.29 8.74 -0.58
C ASN A 140 23.93 8.75 0.91
N SER A 141 24.92 8.99 1.77
CA SER A 141 24.71 9.24 3.18
C SER A 141 24.10 10.62 3.40
N VAL A 142 23.06 10.69 4.22
CA VAL A 142 22.39 11.95 4.58
C VAL A 142 22.15 12.00 6.08
N SER A 143 22.56 13.08 6.72
CA SER A 143 22.46 13.26 8.17
C SER A 143 21.27 14.14 8.58
N THR A 144 20.34 14.41 7.67
CA THR A 144 19.14 15.21 7.91
C THR A 144 17.88 14.43 7.62
N THR A 145 16.76 14.89 8.17
CA THR A 145 15.44 14.28 7.94
C THR A 145 14.90 14.60 6.55
N GLY A 146 13.93 13.83 6.10
CA GLY A 146 13.18 14.10 4.86
C GLY A 146 13.74 13.43 3.61
N TYR A 147 14.91 12.79 3.67
CA TYR A 147 15.37 11.87 2.64
C TYR A 147 14.80 10.47 2.85
N PHE A 148 14.89 9.62 1.84
CA PHE A 148 14.43 8.23 1.94
C PHE A 148 15.46 7.34 2.65
N SER A 149 15.93 7.82 3.82
CA SER A 149 16.76 7.10 4.77
C SER A 149 15.91 6.55 5.91
N MET A 150 16.32 5.45 6.50
CA MET A 150 15.63 4.90 7.68
C MET A 150 15.75 5.85 8.87
N ASN A 151 16.93 6.42 9.09
CA ASN A 151 17.21 7.44 10.11
C ASN A 151 18.20 8.48 9.57
N SER A 152 18.25 9.67 10.16
CA SER A 152 19.25 10.70 9.85
C SER A 152 20.61 10.41 10.47
N SER A 153 20.69 9.49 11.41
CA SER A 153 21.92 9.01 12.06
C SER A 153 22.13 7.52 11.76
N ASP A 154 23.37 7.06 11.96
CA ASP A 154 23.78 5.69 11.68
C ASP A 154 23.38 4.73 12.81
N THR A 155 22.08 4.58 13.02
CA THR A 155 21.52 3.70 14.05
C THR A 155 20.22 3.05 13.60
N ASN A 156 20.00 1.81 14.04
CA ASN A 156 18.71 1.12 13.93
C ASN A 156 17.99 0.99 15.27
N SER A 157 18.50 1.65 16.32
CA SER A 157 17.87 1.65 17.64
C SER A 157 16.43 2.14 17.57
N GLY A 158 15.53 1.42 18.23
CA GLY A 158 14.09 1.66 18.16
C GLY A 158 13.40 1.07 16.92
N GLY A 159 14.16 0.39 16.07
CA GLY A 159 13.66 -0.36 14.91
C GLY A 159 12.75 0.43 13.98
N TRP A 160 11.74 -0.24 13.42
CA TRP A 160 10.75 0.40 12.55
C TRP A 160 9.93 1.46 13.31
N GLU A 161 9.51 1.17 14.54
CA GLU A 161 8.63 2.02 15.33
C GLU A 161 9.16 3.46 15.46
N SER A 162 10.45 3.61 15.76
CA SER A 162 11.11 4.90 15.97
C SER A 162 11.77 5.47 14.71
N SER A 163 11.72 4.74 13.58
CA SER A 163 12.42 5.18 12.36
C SER A 163 11.81 6.46 11.78
N GLN A 164 12.67 7.34 11.27
CA GLN A 164 12.25 8.54 10.54
C GLN A 164 11.54 8.19 9.23
N MET A 165 11.87 7.07 8.61
CA MET A 165 11.15 6.56 7.45
C MET A 165 9.67 6.36 7.78
N ARG A 166 9.35 5.75 8.92
CA ARG A 166 7.98 5.56 9.38
C ARG A 166 7.28 6.88 9.70
N THR A 167 7.93 7.73 10.50
CA THR A 167 7.29 8.94 11.03
C THR A 167 7.20 10.06 10.01
N ASN A 168 8.25 10.30 9.22
CA ASN A 168 8.37 11.48 8.38
C ASN A 168 8.09 11.22 6.90
N ILE A 169 8.23 9.99 6.44
CA ILE A 169 8.02 9.63 5.02
C ILE A 169 6.71 8.84 4.85
N CYS A 170 6.50 7.77 5.61
CA CYS A 170 5.23 7.03 5.57
C CYS A 170 4.09 7.84 6.18
N GLY A 171 4.32 8.46 7.34
CA GLY A 171 3.29 9.13 8.13
C GLY A 171 2.47 8.16 8.98
N THR A 172 2.13 8.57 10.17
CA THR A 172 1.43 7.73 11.16
C THR A 172 -0.01 8.18 11.42
N SER A 173 -0.48 9.24 10.77
CA SER A 173 -1.79 9.85 11.02
C SER A 173 -2.46 10.34 9.73
N LEU A 174 -3.78 10.15 9.63
CA LEU A 174 -4.61 10.73 8.56
C LEU A 174 -5.06 12.17 8.85
N SER A 175 -4.82 12.67 10.05
CA SER A 175 -5.15 14.06 10.43
C SER A 175 -3.93 14.99 10.42
N SER A 176 -2.71 14.43 10.45
CA SER A 176 -1.46 15.21 10.39
C SER A 176 -0.45 14.45 9.53
N TYR A 177 -0.40 14.79 8.24
CA TYR A 177 0.34 14.04 7.23
C TYR A 177 1.18 14.90 6.27
N SER A 178 1.35 16.18 6.56
CA SER A 178 2.17 17.08 5.71
C SER A 178 3.59 16.51 5.54
N GLY A 179 4.11 16.54 4.31
CA GLY A 179 5.45 16.03 3.96
C GLY A 179 5.57 14.52 3.86
N THR A 180 4.49 13.76 4.09
CA THR A 180 4.47 12.30 4.00
C THR A 180 3.82 11.80 2.71
N ILE A 181 3.94 10.51 2.44
CA ILE A 181 3.27 9.86 1.27
C ILE A 181 1.76 10.09 1.31
N ILE A 182 1.15 10.19 2.49
CA ILE A 182 -0.29 10.41 2.67
C ILE A 182 -0.70 11.79 2.09
N ALA A 183 0.19 12.77 2.12
CA ALA A 183 -0.08 14.11 1.58
C ALA A 183 -0.20 14.13 0.05
N ILE A 184 0.59 13.30 -0.64
CA ILE A 184 0.77 13.36 -2.10
C ILE A 184 -0.08 12.35 -2.87
N ILE A 185 -0.75 11.41 -2.20
CA ILE A 185 -1.71 10.49 -2.83
C ILE A 185 -3.05 11.19 -3.08
N PRO A 186 -3.87 10.68 -4.03
CA PRO A 186 -5.22 11.20 -4.27
C PRO A 186 -6.09 11.20 -3.01
N ALA A 187 -6.91 12.25 -2.83
CA ALA A 187 -7.83 12.35 -1.70
C ALA A 187 -8.81 11.17 -1.62
N ALA A 188 -9.26 10.63 -2.76
CA ALA A 188 -10.12 9.47 -2.83
C ALA A 188 -9.45 8.20 -2.26
N LEU A 189 -8.15 7.98 -2.52
CA LEU A 189 -7.41 6.89 -1.90
C LEU A 189 -7.21 7.14 -0.39
N ARG A 190 -6.83 8.36 -0.02
CA ARG A 190 -6.63 8.72 1.40
C ARG A 190 -7.87 8.45 2.25
N ALA A 191 -9.06 8.72 1.71
CA ALA A 191 -10.33 8.54 2.41
C ALA A 191 -10.68 7.07 2.70
N VAL A 192 -10.07 6.12 2.00
CA VAL A 192 -10.37 4.68 2.12
C VAL A 192 -9.24 3.86 2.73
N LEU A 193 -8.13 4.48 3.11
CA LEU A 193 -7.02 3.78 3.75
C LEU A 193 -7.47 3.10 5.06
N LYS A 194 -7.04 1.86 5.25
CA LYS A 194 -7.14 1.12 6.51
C LYS A 194 -5.81 1.12 7.22
N SER A 195 -5.82 1.33 8.52
CA SER A 195 -4.64 1.04 9.33
C SER A 195 -4.43 -0.47 9.42
N VAL A 196 -3.18 -0.88 9.53
CA VAL A 196 -2.79 -2.28 9.67
C VAL A 196 -1.77 -2.45 10.80
N THR A 197 -1.89 -3.55 11.53
CA THR A 197 -0.91 -3.91 12.57
C THR A 197 0.28 -4.60 11.94
N LYS A 198 1.47 -4.08 12.17
CA LYS A 198 2.73 -4.65 11.71
C LYS A 198 3.64 -4.98 12.89
N TYR A 199 4.13 -6.21 12.93
CA TYR A 199 5.12 -6.64 13.92
C TYR A 199 6.52 -6.55 13.32
N THR A 200 7.46 -5.97 14.07
CA THR A 200 8.85 -5.82 13.65
C THR A 200 9.71 -5.77 14.90
N ASP A 201 11.00 -6.04 14.79
CA ASP A 201 11.95 -5.75 15.85
C ASP A 201 12.02 -4.23 16.08
N ASN A 202 11.35 -3.74 17.10
CA ASN A 202 11.26 -2.33 17.46
C ASN A 202 12.23 -1.92 18.56
N THR A 203 13.12 -2.79 18.98
CA THR A 203 14.26 -2.48 19.86
C THR A 203 15.55 -2.42 19.06
N ALA A 204 15.79 -3.44 18.24
CA ALA A 204 16.96 -3.58 17.39
C ALA A 204 18.28 -3.45 18.18
N ASN A 205 19.14 -2.53 17.78
CA ASN A 205 20.41 -2.22 18.46
C ASN A 205 21.38 -3.44 18.53
N GLY A 206 21.43 -4.24 17.46
CA GLY A 206 22.34 -5.39 17.34
C GLY A 206 21.95 -6.60 18.18
N SER A 207 20.68 -6.73 18.59
CA SER A 207 20.17 -7.89 19.31
C SER A 207 18.90 -8.47 18.70
N SER A 208 18.55 -9.72 19.04
CA SER A 208 17.53 -10.51 18.35
C SER A 208 16.67 -11.31 19.35
N LEU A 209 15.99 -10.60 20.24
CA LEU A 209 15.09 -11.21 21.23
C LEU A 209 13.64 -11.23 20.73
N SER A 210 12.86 -12.23 21.16
CA SER A 210 11.44 -12.32 20.83
C SER A 210 10.62 -11.14 21.41
N SER A 211 11.00 -10.64 22.58
CA SER A 211 10.39 -9.48 23.23
C SER A 211 10.60 -8.16 22.48
N HIS A 212 11.55 -8.11 21.54
CA HIS A 212 11.80 -6.94 20.70
C HIS A 212 10.79 -6.84 19.55
N VAL A 213 10.12 -7.96 19.19
CA VAL A 213 9.15 -8.01 18.09
C VAL A 213 7.80 -7.52 18.63
N THR A 214 7.54 -6.24 18.46
CA THR A 214 6.35 -5.54 18.94
C THR A 214 5.53 -4.98 17.77
N ALA A 215 4.31 -4.54 18.08
CA ALA A 215 3.35 -4.06 17.08
C ALA A 215 3.46 -2.56 16.86
N THR A 216 3.35 -2.14 15.60
CA THR A 216 2.98 -0.77 15.21
C THR A 216 1.65 -0.78 14.46
N THR A 217 0.96 0.36 14.44
CA THR A 217 -0.22 0.57 13.60
C THR A 217 0.14 1.59 12.53
N ASP A 218 0.00 1.19 11.28
CA ASP A 218 0.50 1.94 10.13
C ASP A 218 -0.56 2.06 9.02
N TYR A 219 -0.62 3.18 8.32
CA TYR A 219 -1.38 3.35 7.07
C TYR A 219 -0.52 3.05 5.84
N PHE A 220 0.72 3.52 5.88
CA PHE A 220 1.78 3.14 4.95
C PHE A 220 2.93 2.52 5.73
N PHE A 221 3.49 1.45 5.18
CA PHE A 221 4.57 0.69 5.82
C PHE A 221 5.55 0.17 4.77
N LEU A 222 6.80 -0.03 5.14
CA LEU A 222 7.71 -0.84 4.34
C LEU A 222 7.43 -2.33 4.60
N LEU A 223 7.69 -3.18 3.62
CA LEU A 223 7.63 -4.63 3.82
C LEU A 223 8.82 -5.08 4.66
N SER A 224 8.66 -6.18 5.42
CA SER A 224 9.76 -6.81 6.15
C SER A 224 10.54 -7.80 5.29
N GLU A 225 11.65 -8.31 5.82
CA GLU A 225 12.41 -9.39 5.19
C GLU A 225 11.53 -10.63 4.98
N PHE A 226 10.79 -11.05 6.02
CA PHE A 226 9.95 -12.24 5.94
C PHE A 226 8.79 -12.07 4.96
N GLU A 227 8.16 -10.92 4.94
CA GLU A 227 7.05 -10.62 4.02
C GLU A 227 7.45 -10.69 2.55
N VAL A 228 8.72 -10.38 2.23
CA VAL A 228 9.24 -10.45 0.85
C VAL A 228 9.85 -11.80 0.53
N PHE A 229 10.60 -12.41 1.45
CA PHE A 229 11.44 -13.59 1.13
C PHE A 229 10.89 -14.90 1.71
N GLY A 230 9.90 -14.88 2.61
CA GLY A 230 9.39 -16.08 3.31
C GLY A 230 10.40 -16.73 4.24
N ARG A 231 11.54 -16.07 4.45
CA ARG A 231 12.64 -16.49 5.33
C ARG A 231 13.33 -15.28 5.93
N ILE A 232 14.07 -15.50 7.01
CA ILE A 232 14.91 -14.49 7.63
C ILE A 232 16.37 -14.91 7.50
N SER A 233 17.17 -14.02 6.91
CA SER A 233 18.62 -14.21 6.72
C SER A 233 19.43 -13.24 7.57
N TYR A 234 18.92 -12.05 7.82
CA TYR A 234 19.63 -10.97 8.49
C TYR A 234 18.84 -10.29 9.61
N GLY A 235 17.50 -10.30 9.55
CA GLY A 235 16.63 -9.72 10.56
C GLY A 235 16.52 -10.56 11.84
N ASN A 236 15.71 -10.08 12.77
CA ASN A 236 15.37 -10.84 13.97
C ASN A 236 14.54 -12.08 13.60
N THR A 237 15.07 -13.27 13.88
CA THR A 237 14.44 -14.56 13.50
C THR A 237 13.07 -14.77 14.14
N ASN A 238 12.72 -14.01 15.19
CA ASN A 238 11.42 -14.11 15.83
C ASN A 238 10.31 -13.34 15.07
N GLU A 239 10.66 -12.47 14.11
CA GLU A 239 9.68 -11.77 13.27
C GLU A 239 8.77 -12.76 12.52
N LYS A 240 9.31 -13.89 12.05
CA LYS A 240 8.55 -14.95 11.36
C LYS A 240 7.36 -15.50 12.15
N ASN A 241 7.37 -15.38 13.48
CA ASN A 241 6.31 -15.89 14.34
C ASN A 241 5.05 -14.99 14.31
N LYS A 242 5.17 -13.78 13.78
CA LYS A 242 4.10 -12.77 13.69
C LYS A 242 3.85 -12.26 12.27
N GLN A 243 4.63 -12.71 11.31
CA GLN A 243 4.56 -12.26 9.92
C GLN A 243 4.26 -13.43 8.99
N ALA A 244 3.74 -13.14 7.81
CA ALA A 244 3.55 -14.08 6.71
C ALA A 244 4.19 -13.52 5.43
N GLN A 245 4.57 -14.37 4.49
CA GLN A 245 5.02 -13.92 3.18
C GLN A 245 3.83 -13.47 2.36
N TYR A 246 3.92 -12.32 1.70
CA TYR A 246 2.88 -11.86 0.77
C TYR A 246 2.72 -12.81 -0.41
N ALA A 247 1.47 -13.05 -0.80
CA ALA A 247 1.13 -13.94 -1.91
C ALA A 247 1.83 -13.55 -3.23
N TYR A 248 1.99 -12.24 -3.49
CA TYR A 248 2.74 -11.75 -4.64
C TYR A 248 4.18 -12.28 -4.67
N TYR A 249 4.86 -12.25 -3.54
CA TYR A 249 6.27 -12.68 -3.44
C TYR A 249 6.44 -14.19 -3.26
N SER A 250 5.44 -14.87 -2.70
CA SER A 250 5.45 -16.35 -2.61
C SER A 250 5.23 -17.01 -3.98
N ALA A 251 4.61 -16.31 -4.93
CA ALA A 251 4.48 -16.72 -6.32
C ALA A 251 5.75 -16.44 -7.16
N GLU A 252 6.89 -16.23 -6.51
CA GLU A 252 8.21 -16.01 -7.11
C GLU A 252 8.32 -14.79 -8.04
N ASN A 253 7.38 -13.85 -7.92
CA ASN A 253 7.47 -12.58 -8.66
C ASN A 253 8.76 -11.85 -8.31
N SER A 254 9.27 -11.08 -9.27
CA SER A 254 10.51 -10.34 -9.14
C SER A 254 10.52 -9.42 -7.91
N LYS A 255 11.63 -9.44 -7.19
CA LYS A 255 11.90 -8.53 -6.06
C LYS A 255 12.72 -7.32 -6.51
N ILE A 256 13.20 -7.33 -7.76
CA ILE A 256 13.93 -6.21 -8.35
C ILE A 256 12.97 -5.07 -8.56
N LYS A 257 13.37 -3.88 -8.14
CA LYS A 257 12.67 -2.64 -8.44
C LYS A 257 13.61 -1.70 -9.18
N TYR A 258 13.02 -0.84 -10.01
CA TYR A 258 13.72 0.14 -10.81
C TYR A 258 13.47 1.54 -10.27
N THR A 259 14.33 2.49 -10.58
CA THR A 259 14.09 3.88 -10.16
C THR A 259 12.91 4.47 -10.94
N HIS A 260 12.09 5.28 -10.28
CA HIS A 260 10.94 5.91 -10.90
C HIS A 260 11.29 6.89 -12.05
N THR A 261 12.54 7.32 -12.11
CA THR A 261 13.06 8.23 -13.15
C THR A 261 13.75 7.51 -14.29
N ASP A 262 14.11 6.21 -14.10
CA ASP A 262 14.85 5.43 -15.08
C ASP A 262 14.58 3.93 -14.84
N LEU A 263 13.76 3.36 -15.71
CA LEU A 263 13.32 1.98 -15.60
C LEU A 263 14.32 0.95 -16.15
N ASP A 264 15.48 1.38 -16.61
CA ASP A 264 16.59 0.51 -16.95
C ASP A 264 17.63 0.44 -15.82
N ASN A 265 17.45 1.26 -14.78
CA ASN A 265 18.33 1.32 -13.62
C ASN A 265 17.70 0.61 -12.42
N ALA A 266 18.11 -0.64 -12.18
CA ALA A 266 17.67 -1.40 -11.02
C ALA A 266 18.20 -0.76 -9.72
N ALA A 267 17.29 -0.65 -8.74
CA ALA A 267 17.53 0.11 -7.52
C ALA A 267 17.53 -0.75 -6.26
N PHE A 268 18.23 -0.30 -5.26
CA PHE A 268 18.05 -0.77 -3.88
C PHE A 268 16.76 -0.17 -3.33
N TRP A 269 16.03 -0.93 -2.51
CA TRP A 269 14.86 -0.41 -1.81
C TRP A 269 14.76 -0.95 -0.39
N TRP A 270 14.28 -0.11 0.53
CA TRP A 270 14.24 -0.41 1.95
C TRP A 270 13.22 -1.47 2.34
N LEU A 271 13.60 -2.29 3.31
CA LEU A 271 12.72 -3.11 4.15
C LEU A 271 12.67 -2.51 5.56
N ARG A 272 11.57 -2.76 6.30
CA ARG A 272 11.44 -2.23 7.67
C ARG A 272 12.26 -3.00 8.71
N SER A 273 12.68 -4.25 8.41
CA SER A 273 13.43 -5.08 9.36
C SER A 273 14.81 -4.51 9.65
N PRO A 274 15.16 -4.25 10.93
CA PRO A 274 16.53 -3.92 11.31
C PRO A 274 17.47 -5.09 11.09
N TYR A 275 18.75 -4.82 10.86
CA TYR A 275 19.78 -5.86 10.84
C TYR A 275 20.10 -6.31 12.27
N ALA A 276 19.86 -7.59 12.57
CA ALA A 276 19.95 -8.14 13.92
C ALA A 276 21.39 -8.20 14.50
N SER A 277 22.42 -8.09 13.65
CA SER A 277 23.83 -8.22 14.09
C SER A 277 24.64 -6.92 14.04
N ASP A 278 24.00 -5.79 13.66
CA ASP A 278 24.69 -4.49 13.54
C ASP A 278 23.71 -3.37 13.90
N PRO A 279 24.01 -2.55 14.91
CA PRO A 279 23.11 -1.49 15.40
C PRO A 279 22.97 -0.30 14.44
N SER A 280 23.70 -0.27 13.32
CA SER A 280 23.71 0.85 12.39
C SER A 280 22.91 0.61 11.10
N ARG A 281 22.30 -0.58 10.93
CA ARG A 281 21.78 -0.99 9.61
C ARG A 281 20.35 -1.44 9.64
N PHE A 282 19.66 -1.18 8.53
CA PHE A 282 18.39 -1.82 8.17
C PHE A 282 18.56 -2.70 6.93
N LEU A 283 17.60 -3.58 6.70
CA LEU A 283 17.61 -4.46 5.55
C LEU A 283 17.08 -3.76 4.30
N ARG A 284 17.54 -4.22 3.18
CA ARG A 284 17.12 -3.76 1.85
C ARG A 284 17.07 -4.91 0.86
N VAL A 285 16.37 -4.73 -0.21
CA VAL A 285 16.49 -5.54 -1.41
C VAL A 285 17.52 -4.87 -2.31
N SER A 286 18.46 -5.66 -2.84
CA SER A 286 19.48 -5.22 -3.79
C SER A 286 18.93 -5.11 -5.20
N SER A 287 19.72 -4.50 -6.11
CA SER A 287 19.39 -4.39 -7.52
C SER A 287 19.31 -5.74 -8.27
N ASP A 288 19.84 -6.80 -7.68
CA ASP A 288 19.74 -8.18 -8.15
C ASP A 288 18.57 -8.97 -7.52
N GLY A 289 17.75 -8.31 -6.70
CA GLY A 289 16.62 -8.92 -6.02
C GLY A 289 16.97 -9.70 -4.75
N THR A 290 18.23 -9.74 -4.32
CA THR A 290 18.65 -10.41 -3.09
C THR A 290 18.48 -9.51 -1.87
N VAL A 291 18.28 -10.12 -0.67
CA VAL A 291 18.29 -9.38 0.58
C VAL A 291 19.72 -9.04 1.00
N LYS A 292 19.93 -7.80 1.41
CA LYS A 292 21.15 -7.27 1.98
C LYS A 292 20.80 -6.25 3.07
N HIS A 293 21.80 -5.58 3.61
CA HIS A 293 21.64 -4.52 4.60
C HIS A 293 22.41 -3.27 4.17
N TYR A 294 22.04 -2.14 4.74
CA TYR A 294 22.68 -0.86 4.47
C TYR A 294 22.62 0.05 5.69
N ARG A 295 23.50 1.04 5.79
CA ARG A 295 23.51 1.99 6.90
C ARG A 295 22.25 2.81 6.92
N ALA A 296 21.70 3.02 8.12
CA ALA A 296 20.37 3.62 8.32
C ALA A 296 20.22 5.03 7.71
N TYR A 297 21.30 5.79 7.63
CA TYR A 297 21.31 7.17 7.13
C TYR A 297 21.57 7.29 5.60
N TYR A 298 21.66 6.20 4.89
CA TYR A 298 21.69 6.24 3.42
C TYR A 298 20.27 6.42 2.85
N SER A 299 20.12 7.25 1.83
CA SER A 299 18.88 7.34 1.06
C SER A 299 18.88 6.32 -0.06
N ILE A 300 17.89 5.44 -0.10
CA ILE A 300 17.66 4.50 -1.19
C ILE A 300 16.17 4.44 -1.55
N GLY A 301 15.77 3.49 -2.41
CA GLY A 301 14.41 3.41 -2.91
C GLY A 301 13.34 3.21 -1.82
N PHE A 302 12.20 3.84 -2.03
CA PHE A 302 11.01 3.78 -1.20
C PHE A 302 9.87 3.11 -1.97
N ALA A 303 9.39 1.97 -1.48
CA ALA A 303 8.33 1.17 -2.08
C ALA A 303 7.35 0.65 -1.00
N PRO A 304 6.51 1.53 -0.45
CA PRO A 304 5.67 1.20 0.68
C PRO A 304 4.48 0.33 0.29
N GLY A 305 3.98 -0.45 1.27
CA GLY A 305 2.67 -1.07 1.25
C GLY A 305 1.63 -0.21 1.94
N PHE A 306 0.35 -0.46 1.64
CA PHE A 306 -0.82 0.10 2.30
C PHE A 306 -2.02 -0.84 2.17
N CYS A 307 -3.10 -0.57 2.92
CA CYS A 307 -4.32 -1.37 2.89
C CYS A 307 -5.56 -0.50 2.61
N VAL A 308 -6.50 -1.14 1.93
CA VAL A 308 -7.86 -0.61 1.71
C VAL A 308 -8.89 -1.59 2.26
#